data_ceb87168cb67d9a3f2f4eb1681d9545d
#
_entry.id   ceb87168cb67d9a3f2f4eb1681d9545d
#
_cell.length_a   1.000
_cell.length_b   1.000
_cell.length_c   1.000
_cell.angle_alpha   90.00
_cell.angle_beta   90.00
_cell.angle_gamma   90.00
#
_symmetry.space_group_name_H-M   'P 1'
#
loop_
_entity.id
_entity.type
_entity.pdbx_description
1 polymer ?
#
loop_
_entity_poly.entity_id
_entity_poly.type
_entity_poly.pdbx_seq_one_letter_code
_entity_poly.pdbx_strand_id
1 'polypeptide(L)'
;MKVVLISRSDLRGGAAVFTFRLMVALRNNGVDAKMLVVEKLSADRSVMSYANYFQDKLNFLLERFEIFIRNGFSRKTLFHVDTAHYGRDISEHPWIKEADYIILNWMNQGALSLRGVKRILELGKPTIWNLHDMWCLTGICHHAYDCNRYTQDCGHCPLLKSNKYNDLSHRVWLSKSQLYRYENLHFVAVSNWIKEKCRQSNLLSQHPVSVIPNSISLSAYQEPKHEGLNQILQDIEKIRQTQSQILAIAAARLDDPIKGLPLLIVALNIFKRKYQTNIHLLLIGSLRDESWLAKIPNDYTFTGPLNPNEVFAVLHHVDVVLSTSHYESFGGTLIEGMLAGCVPVSFDNGGQRDIISHQQTGYLAQYPSADDFADGIKWALASKISKSVLENTVLSNFGADVVAKKYIKLFDRISHNATTQEGVSR
;
A
#
# COMPACT_ATOMS: atom_id res chain seq x y z
N MET A 1 -9.39 -25.66 -4.40
CA MET A 1 -9.79 -24.37 -3.79
C MET A 1 -9.69 -23.30 -4.86
N LYS A 2 -10.79 -22.59 -5.14
CA LYS A 2 -10.88 -21.50 -6.11
C LYS A 2 -10.96 -20.16 -5.37
N VAL A 3 -10.05 -19.23 -5.66
CA VAL A 3 -9.99 -17.92 -5.01
C VAL A 3 -10.05 -16.82 -6.07
N VAL A 4 -10.92 -15.83 -5.87
CA VAL A 4 -11.00 -14.66 -6.74
C VAL A 4 -10.59 -13.41 -5.99
N LEU A 5 -9.55 -12.74 -6.49
CA LEU A 5 -9.09 -11.47 -5.97
C LEU A 5 -9.70 -10.33 -6.79
N ILE A 6 -10.17 -9.29 -6.13
CA ILE A 6 -10.78 -8.12 -6.77
C ILE A 6 -9.95 -6.90 -6.43
N SER A 7 -9.58 -6.11 -7.45
CA SER A 7 -8.86 -4.85 -7.31
C SER A 7 -9.21 -3.90 -8.44
N ARG A 8 -8.89 -2.61 -8.31
CA ARG A 8 -9.08 -1.65 -9.40
C ARG A 8 -8.14 -1.93 -10.59
N SER A 9 -6.89 -2.25 -10.32
CA SER A 9 -5.88 -2.60 -11.34
C SER A 9 -5.06 -3.79 -10.86
N ASP A 10 -4.34 -4.41 -11.75
CA ASP A 10 -3.38 -5.48 -11.44
C ASP A 10 -1.95 -4.96 -11.21
N LEU A 11 -1.53 -3.89 -11.91
CA LEU A 11 -0.15 -3.39 -11.86
C LEU A 11 -0.02 -1.89 -11.55
N ARG A 12 -1.11 -1.14 -11.43
CA ARG A 12 -1.05 0.29 -11.14
C ARG A 12 -1.26 0.60 -9.67
N GLY A 13 -0.20 1.01 -8.99
CA GLY A 13 -0.18 1.36 -7.56
C GLY A 13 0.14 0.18 -6.65
N GLY A 14 0.63 0.49 -5.44
CA GLY A 14 1.17 -0.52 -4.52
C GLY A 14 0.17 -1.62 -4.17
N ALA A 15 -1.07 -1.28 -3.82
CA ALA A 15 -2.11 -2.27 -3.50
C ALA A 15 -2.38 -3.24 -4.66
N ALA A 16 -2.43 -2.73 -5.90
CA ALA A 16 -2.64 -3.53 -7.10
C ALA A 16 -1.50 -4.54 -7.32
N VAL A 17 -0.25 -4.05 -7.29
CA VAL A 17 0.95 -4.88 -7.45
C VAL A 17 1.01 -5.98 -6.38
N PHE A 18 0.73 -5.66 -5.12
CA PHE A 18 0.71 -6.67 -4.05
C PHE A 18 -0.45 -7.64 -4.19
N THR A 19 -1.61 -7.22 -4.70
CA THR A 19 -2.74 -8.12 -5.01
C THR A 19 -2.36 -9.11 -6.12
N PHE A 20 -1.71 -8.63 -7.17
CA PHE A 20 -1.21 -9.48 -8.26
C PHE A 20 -0.16 -10.49 -7.75
N ARG A 21 0.81 -10.01 -6.96
CA ARG A 21 1.83 -10.87 -6.32
C ARG A 21 1.19 -11.94 -5.43
N LEU A 22 0.15 -11.59 -4.66
CA LEU A 22 -0.60 -12.55 -3.86
C LEU A 22 -1.30 -13.60 -4.72
N MET A 23 -1.95 -13.20 -5.82
CA MET A 23 -2.57 -14.15 -6.76
C MET A 23 -1.52 -15.16 -7.27
N VAL A 24 -0.37 -14.68 -7.72
CA VAL A 24 0.73 -15.55 -8.20
C VAL A 24 1.24 -16.47 -7.08
N ALA A 25 1.42 -15.94 -5.87
CA ALA A 25 1.88 -16.70 -4.71
C ALA A 25 0.91 -17.84 -4.34
N LEU A 26 -0.40 -17.56 -4.34
CA LEU A 26 -1.44 -18.57 -4.09
C LEU A 26 -1.42 -19.65 -5.17
N ARG A 27 -1.28 -19.29 -6.44
CA ARG A 27 -1.20 -20.25 -7.55
C ARG A 27 0.01 -21.16 -7.43
N ASN A 28 1.17 -20.62 -7.09
CA ASN A 28 2.40 -21.40 -6.89
C ASN A 28 2.28 -22.36 -5.70
N ASN A 29 1.31 -22.13 -4.81
CA ASN A 29 1.00 -23.01 -3.67
C ASN A 29 -0.28 -23.86 -3.89
N GLY A 30 -0.66 -24.12 -5.15
CA GLY A 30 -1.70 -25.08 -5.53
C GLY A 30 -3.15 -24.55 -5.43
N VAL A 31 -3.35 -23.23 -5.26
CA VAL A 31 -4.68 -22.61 -5.24
C VAL A 31 -5.05 -22.14 -6.66
N ASP A 32 -6.25 -22.45 -7.14
CA ASP A 32 -6.79 -21.87 -8.40
C ASP A 32 -7.19 -20.40 -8.13
N ALA A 33 -6.18 -19.50 -8.16
CA ALA A 33 -6.37 -18.08 -7.89
C ALA A 33 -6.47 -17.29 -9.21
N LYS A 34 -7.51 -16.44 -9.31
CA LYS A 34 -7.79 -15.56 -10.45
C LYS A 34 -8.02 -14.13 -9.95
N MET A 35 -7.82 -13.14 -10.80
CA MET A 35 -7.97 -11.73 -10.43
C MET A 35 -8.94 -11.02 -11.38
N LEU A 36 -9.92 -10.33 -10.81
CA LEU A 36 -10.85 -9.45 -11.50
C LEU A 36 -10.46 -7.99 -11.25
N VAL A 37 -10.27 -7.24 -12.32
CA VAL A 37 -9.85 -5.84 -12.26
C VAL A 37 -10.70 -4.96 -13.18
N VAL A 38 -10.69 -3.66 -12.94
CA VAL A 38 -11.20 -2.67 -13.90
C VAL A 38 -10.16 -2.47 -14.99
N GLU A 39 -8.92 -2.18 -14.62
CA GLU A 39 -7.83 -1.90 -15.53
C GLU A 39 -6.82 -3.06 -15.50
N LYS A 40 -6.81 -3.84 -16.60
CA LYS A 40 -5.83 -4.90 -16.81
C LYS A 40 -4.65 -4.37 -17.61
N LEU A 41 -3.46 -4.49 -17.04
CA LEU A 41 -2.19 -4.08 -17.65
C LEU A 41 -1.28 -5.29 -17.93
N SER A 42 -1.41 -6.38 -17.17
CA SER A 42 -0.62 -7.59 -17.37
C SER A 42 -1.11 -8.42 -18.55
N ALA A 43 -0.21 -9.25 -19.11
CA ALA A 43 -0.57 -10.27 -20.09
C ALA A 43 -1.07 -11.58 -19.44
N ASP A 44 -1.17 -11.67 -18.10
CA ASP A 44 -1.57 -12.88 -17.39
C ASP A 44 -3.03 -13.26 -17.72
N ARG A 45 -3.25 -14.51 -18.14
CA ARG A 45 -4.57 -15.03 -18.49
C ARG A 45 -5.47 -15.26 -17.27
N SER A 46 -4.92 -15.30 -16.08
CA SER A 46 -5.68 -15.41 -14.83
C SER A 46 -6.16 -14.06 -14.31
N VAL A 47 -5.86 -12.98 -15.02
CA VAL A 47 -6.40 -11.64 -14.79
C VAL A 47 -7.41 -11.33 -15.88
N MET A 48 -8.59 -10.86 -15.49
CA MET A 48 -9.64 -10.42 -16.42
C MET A 48 -10.17 -9.05 -16.04
N SER A 49 -10.41 -8.20 -17.04
CA SER A 49 -11.14 -6.96 -16.81
C SER A 49 -12.64 -7.25 -16.80
N TYR A 50 -13.34 -6.74 -15.77
CA TYR A 50 -14.79 -6.83 -15.64
C TYR A 50 -15.52 -5.54 -16.05
N ALA A 51 -14.80 -4.51 -16.43
CA ALA A 51 -15.36 -3.23 -16.82
C ALA A 51 -14.98 -2.88 -18.26
N ASN A 52 -15.86 -2.16 -18.93
CA ASN A 52 -15.47 -1.46 -20.15
C ASN A 52 -15.03 -0.03 -19.79
N TYR A 53 -14.21 0.56 -20.65
CA TYR A 53 -13.63 1.89 -20.47
C TYR A 53 -14.67 2.98 -20.17
N PHE A 54 -15.81 2.98 -20.89
CA PHE A 54 -16.83 4.02 -20.73
C PHE A 54 -17.51 3.96 -19.36
N GLN A 55 -17.87 2.76 -18.91
CA GLN A 55 -18.52 2.57 -17.61
C GLN A 55 -17.59 2.90 -16.46
N ASP A 56 -16.31 2.49 -16.54
CA ASP A 56 -15.31 2.85 -15.53
C ASP A 56 -15.15 4.37 -15.43
N LYS A 57 -14.96 5.02 -16.58
CA LYS A 57 -14.83 6.48 -16.62
C LYS A 57 -16.08 7.19 -16.10
N LEU A 58 -17.27 6.68 -16.45
CA LEU A 58 -18.53 7.24 -15.95
C LEU A 58 -18.63 7.10 -14.42
N ASN A 59 -18.41 5.91 -13.87
CA ASN A 59 -18.48 5.67 -12.43
C ASN A 59 -17.46 6.55 -11.67
N PHE A 60 -16.24 6.64 -12.17
CA PHE A 60 -15.22 7.52 -11.61
C PHE A 60 -15.66 9.00 -11.62
N LEU A 61 -16.17 9.48 -12.74
CA LEU A 61 -16.63 10.88 -12.86
C LEU A 61 -17.85 11.15 -11.96
N LEU A 62 -18.81 10.24 -11.89
CA LEU A 62 -19.98 10.38 -11.02
C LEU A 62 -19.58 10.45 -9.55
N GLU A 63 -18.63 9.60 -9.10
CA GLU A 63 -18.15 9.66 -7.73
C GLU A 63 -17.42 10.98 -7.44
N ARG A 64 -16.51 11.43 -8.33
CA ARG A 64 -15.84 12.74 -8.19
C ARG A 64 -16.84 13.89 -8.20
N PHE A 65 -17.88 13.83 -9.04
CA PHE A 65 -18.92 14.84 -9.12
C PHE A 65 -19.78 14.88 -7.84
N GLU A 66 -20.17 13.72 -7.30
CA GLU A 66 -20.85 13.65 -6.00
C GLU A 66 -20.02 14.31 -4.90
N ILE A 67 -18.73 13.91 -4.78
CA ILE A 67 -17.84 14.50 -3.78
C ILE A 67 -17.71 16.00 -3.98
N PHE A 68 -17.57 16.48 -5.21
CA PHE A 68 -17.48 17.90 -5.52
C PHE A 68 -18.69 18.69 -5.07
N ILE A 69 -19.91 18.21 -5.40
CA ILE A 69 -21.17 18.88 -4.99
C ILE A 69 -21.31 18.83 -3.46
N ARG A 70 -21.16 17.64 -2.86
CA ARG A 70 -21.31 17.42 -1.42
C ARG A 70 -20.27 18.17 -0.59
N ASN A 71 -19.12 18.49 -1.19
CA ASN A 71 -18.07 19.30 -0.59
C ASN A 71 -18.19 20.79 -0.92
N GLY A 72 -19.40 21.29 -1.23
CA GLY A 72 -19.67 22.70 -1.51
C GLY A 72 -18.85 23.22 -2.69
N PHE A 73 -18.81 22.46 -3.78
CA PHE A 73 -18.10 22.76 -5.04
C PHE A 73 -16.58 22.95 -4.86
N SER A 74 -15.99 22.35 -3.83
CA SER A 74 -14.55 22.40 -3.58
C SER A 74 -13.81 21.28 -4.30
N ARG A 75 -12.67 21.62 -4.95
CA ARG A 75 -11.76 20.65 -5.56
C ARG A 75 -10.62 20.21 -4.62
N LYS A 76 -10.49 20.84 -3.45
CA LYS A 76 -9.30 20.74 -2.58
C LYS A 76 -8.99 19.30 -2.13
N THR A 77 -9.99 18.46 -1.87
CA THR A 77 -9.82 17.11 -1.35
C THR A 77 -10.43 16.03 -2.24
N LEU A 78 -10.72 16.39 -3.51
CA LEU A 78 -11.47 15.55 -4.45
C LEU A 78 -10.89 14.14 -4.66
N PHE A 79 -9.58 13.98 -4.49
CA PHE A 79 -8.87 12.70 -4.67
C PHE A 79 -8.32 12.12 -3.36
N HIS A 80 -8.64 12.72 -2.21
CA HIS A 80 -8.23 12.25 -0.89
C HIS A 80 -9.30 11.41 -0.21
N VAL A 81 -10.50 11.39 -0.79
CA VAL A 81 -11.66 10.69 -0.24
C VAL A 81 -12.40 9.91 -1.32
N ASP A 82 -13.00 8.80 -0.92
CA ASP A 82 -13.83 7.95 -1.78
C ASP A 82 -15.10 7.53 -1.04
N THR A 83 -16.23 7.54 -1.74
CA THR A 83 -17.54 7.16 -1.17
C THR A 83 -17.87 5.70 -1.45
N ALA A 84 -17.34 5.15 -2.55
CA ALA A 84 -17.73 3.88 -3.13
C ALA A 84 -19.26 3.72 -3.31
N HIS A 85 -19.94 4.84 -3.63
CA HIS A 85 -21.34 4.80 -4.02
C HIS A 85 -21.53 4.34 -5.46
N TYR A 86 -20.53 4.59 -6.30
CA TYR A 86 -20.49 4.21 -7.71
C TYR A 86 -19.52 3.06 -7.92
N GLY A 87 -19.84 2.18 -8.84
CA GLY A 87 -19.04 1.01 -9.17
C GLY A 87 -19.91 -0.07 -9.78
N ARG A 88 -19.28 -1.07 -10.35
CA ARG A 88 -19.99 -2.15 -11.02
C ARG A 88 -20.42 -3.23 -10.03
N ASP A 89 -21.58 -3.81 -10.28
CA ASP A 89 -21.97 -5.07 -9.67
C ASP A 89 -21.36 -6.22 -10.48
N ILE A 90 -20.60 -7.08 -9.80
CA ILE A 90 -19.94 -8.25 -10.37
C ILE A 90 -20.35 -9.56 -9.67
N SER A 91 -21.39 -9.52 -8.83
CA SER A 91 -21.87 -10.70 -8.10
C SER A 91 -22.28 -11.85 -9.03
N GLU A 92 -22.77 -11.51 -10.23
CA GLU A 92 -23.17 -12.49 -11.26
C GLU A 92 -22.00 -13.01 -12.13
N HIS A 93 -20.78 -12.48 -11.95
CA HIS A 93 -19.64 -12.91 -12.75
C HIS A 93 -19.32 -14.39 -12.50
N PRO A 94 -19.08 -15.22 -13.55
CA PRO A 94 -18.86 -16.65 -13.39
C PRO A 94 -17.77 -17.01 -12.37
N TRP A 95 -16.65 -16.29 -12.40
CA TRP A 95 -15.57 -16.51 -11.43
C TRP A 95 -16.00 -16.26 -9.98
N ILE A 96 -16.85 -15.25 -9.73
CA ILE A 96 -17.39 -14.96 -8.41
C ILE A 96 -18.33 -16.09 -7.96
N LYS A 97 -19.20 -16.56 -8.85
CA LYS A 97 -20.12 -17.67 -8.55
C LYS A 97 -19.40 -19.00 -8.29
N GLU A 98 -18.28 -19.24 -8.96
CA GLU A 98 -17.50 -20.46 -8.79
C GLU A 98 -16.49 -20.40 -7.64
N ALA A 99 -16.17 -19.22 -7.13
CA ALA A 99 -15.16 -19.05 -6.09
C ALA A 99 -15.59 -19.73 -4.77
N ASP A 100 -14.63 -20.36 -4.10
CA ASP A 100 -14.76 -20.78 -2.70
C ASP A 100 -14.50 -19.62 -1.75
N TYR A 101 -13.58 -18.70 -2.12
CA TYR A 101 -13.22 -17.50 -1.37
C TYR A 101 -13.10 -16.30 -2.28
N ILE A 102 -13.50 -15.13 -1.77
CA ILE A 102 -13.38 -13.85 -2.46
C ILE A 102 -12.47 -12.95 -1.64
N ILE A 103 -11.48 -12.30 -2.28
CA ILE A 103 -10.58 -11.36 -1.62
C ILE A 103 -10.77 -9.97 -2.23
N LEU A 104 -11.34 -9.06 -1.44
CA LEU A 104 -11.45 -7.64 -1.80
C LEU A 104 -10.15 -6.93 -1.45
N ASN A 105 -9.63 -6.17 -2.40
CA ASN A 105 -8.46 -5.33 -2.20
C ASN A 105 -8.84 -3.85 -2.39
N TRP A 106 -7.97 -3.04 -2.97
CA TRP A 106 -8.28 -1.65 -3.23
C TRP A 106 -9.28 -1.51 -4.40
N MET A 107 -10.53 -1.23 -4.07
CA MET A 107 -11.66 -1.23 -5.02
C MET A 107 -12.30 0.14 -5.24
N ASN A 108 -11.66 1.20 -4.79
CA ASN A 108 -12.16 2.57 -4.79
C ASN A 108 -12.17 3.23 -6.18
N GLN A 109 -12.51 4.51 -6.24
CA GLN A 109 -12.55 5.31 -7.47
C GLN A 109 -13.47 4.73 -8.55
N GLY A 110 -14.68 4.33 -8.17
CA GLY A 110 -15.71 3.86 -9.09
C GLY A 110 -15.55 2.41 -9.57
N ALA A 111 -14.60 1.62 -9.02
CA ALA A 111 -14.40 0.25 -9.44
C ALA A 111 -15.51 -0.68 -8.93
N LEU A 112 -15.73 -0.75 -7.61
CA LEU A 112 -16.79 -1.53 -6.99
C LEU A 112 -17.51 -0.68 -5.95
N SER A 113 -18.83 -0.66 -5.99
CA SER A 113 -19.62 0.08 -4.99
C SER A 113 -19.85 -0.74 -3.71
N LEU A 114 -20.14 -0.06 -2.58
CA LEU A 114 -20.56 -0.74 -1.34
C LEU A 114 -21.83 -1.60 -1.58
N ARG A 115 -22.72 -1.17 -2.49
CA ARG A 115 -23.86 -1.98 -2.91
C ARG A 115 -23.43 -3.24 -3.66
N GLY A 116 -22.40 -3.14 -4.53
CA GLY A 116 -21.81 -4.30 -5.22
C GLY A 116 -21.16 -5.27 -4.24
N VAL A 117 -20.43 -4.76 -3.24
CA VAL A 117 -19.89 -5.58 -2.14
C VAL A 117 -21.00 -6.29 -1.39
N LYS A 118 -22.08 -5.57 -1.03
CA LYS A 118 -23.25 -6.18 -0.37
C LYS A 118 -23.80 -7.37 -1.14
N ARG A 119 -23.98 -7.26 -2.46
CA ARG A 119 -24.46 -8.36 -3.31
C ARG A 119 -23.49 -9.55 -3.36
N ILE A 120 -22.18 -9.30 -3.31
CA ILE A 120 -21.18 -10.36 -3.18
C ILE A 120 -21.34 -11.08 -1.84
N LEU A 121 -21.53 -10.36 -0.74
CA LEU A 121 -21.73 -10.94 0.60
C LEU A 121 -23.04 -11.74 0.70
N GLU A 122 -24.09 -11.28 0.00
CA GLU A 122 -25.40 -11.98 -0.09
C GLU A 122 -25.29 -13.36 -0.78
N LEU A 123 -24.20 -13.66 -1.49
CA LEU A 123 -23.93 -15.01 -2.01
C LEU A 123 -23.53 -16.01 -0.90
N GLY A 124 -23.34 -15.55 0.34
CA GLY A 124 -22.95 -16.40 1.47
C GLY A 124 -21.51 -16.90 1.45
N LYS A 125 -20.71 -16.51 0.45
CA LYS A 125 -19.32 -16.97 0.31
C LYS A 125 -18.39 -16.23 1.25
N PRO A 126 -17.41 -16.91 1.88
CA PRO A 126 -16.39 -16.27 2.67
C PRO A 126 -15.66 -15.18 1.86
N THR A 127 -15.77 -13.96 2.35
CA THR A 127 -15.20 -12.78 1.70
C THR A 127 -14.19 -12.13 2.62
N ILE A 128 -12.96 -11.96 2.15
CA ILE A 128 -11.86 -11.38 2.91
C ILE A 128 -11.58 -9.99 2.38
N TRP A 129 -11.50 -8.98 3.25
CA TRP A 129 -11.14 -7.63 2.86
C TRP A 129 -9.74 -7.29 3.34
N ASN A 130 -8.82 -7.13 2.38
CA ASN A 130 -7.45 -6.73 2.65
C ASN A 130 -7.36 -5.21 2.84
N LEU A 131 -6.85 -4.82 3.99
CA LEU A 131 -6.77 -3.43 4.42
C LEU A 131 -5.43 -2.83 4.01
N HIS A 132 -5.35 -2.31 2.77
CA HIS A 132 -4.13 -1.69 2.23
C HIS A 132 -3.92 -0.25 2.72
N ASP A 133 -4.97 0.41 3.20
CA ASP A 133 -4.98 1.76 3.75
C ASP A 133 -6.06 1.90 4.83
N MET A 134 -6.32 3.12 5.28
CA MET A 134 -7.32 3.36 6.34
C MET A 134 -8.76 3.46 5.83
N TRP A 135 -9.04 3.36 4.53
CA TRP A 135 -10.38 3.62 4.01
C TRP A 135 -11.45 2.71 4.64
N CYS A 136 -11.15 1.43 4.84
CA CYS A 136 -12.12 0.49 5.44
C CYS A 136 -12.46 0.80 6.89
N LEU A 137 -11.58 1.49 7.62
CA LEU A 137 -11.77 1.81 9.05
C LEU A 137 -12.19 3.26 9.30
N THR A 138 -12.34 4.06 8.24
CA THR A 138 -12.82 5.45 8.27
C THR A 138 -14.14 5.58 7.52
N GLY A 139 -14.74 6.79 7.51
CA GLY A 139 -15.88 7.06 6.64
C GLY A 139 -15.50 7.07 5.16
N ILE A 140 -14.62 8.00 4.76
CA ILE A 140 -14.31 8.26 3.35
C ILE A 140 -12.82 8.42 3.04
N CYS A 141 -11.95 8.59 4.02
CA CYS A 141 -10.55 8.95 3.78
C CYS A 141 -9.63 7.73 3.76
N HIS A 142 -8.62 7.76 2.87
CA HIS A 142 -7.54 6.76 2.80
C HIS A 142 -6.47 7.00 3.85
N HIS A 143 -6.30 8.27 4.25
CA HIS A 143 -5.33 8.70 5.25
C HIS A 143 -6.03 9.61 6.25
N ALA A 144 -6.05 9.23 7.52
CA ALA A 144 -6.67 10.01 8.58
C ALA A 144 -5.76 11.13 9.12
N TYR A 145 -4.44 11.05 8.89
CA TYR A 145 -3.46 11.96 9.49
C TYR A 145 -3.68 12.09 11.01
N ASP A 146 -3.85 13.32 11.51
CA ASP A 146 -4.11 13.60 12.93
C ASP A 146 -5.62 13.50 13.30
N CYS A 147 -6.48 13.16 12.34
CA CYS A 147 -7.91 13.01 12.60
C CYS A 147 -8.18 11.68 13.33
N ASN A 148 -8.82 11.76 14.49
CA ASN A 148 -9.22 10.60 15.29
C ASN A 148 -10.73 10.30 15.26
N ARG A 149 -11.52 10.97 14.40
CA ARG A 149 -12.97 10.80 14.36
C ARG A 149 -13.43 9.42 13.93
N TYR A 150 -12.57 8.63 13.28
CA TYR A 150 -12.84 7.23 12.95
C TYR A 150 -12.94 6.33 14.20
N THR A 151 -12.48 6.80 15.36
CA THR A 151 -12.67 6.09 16.64
C THR A 151 -14.12 6.21 17.17
N GLN A 152 -14.90 7.08 16.53
CA GLN A 152 -16.32 7.26 16.72
C GLN A 152 -17.04 6.88 15.41
N ASP A 153 -17.96 7.71 14.94
CA ASP A 153 -18.77 7.48 13.75
C ASP A 153 -18.47 8.46 12.60
N CYS A 154 -17.25 9.03 12.58
CA CYS A 154 -16.85 10.10 11.68
C CYS A 154 -17.73 11.35 11.82
N GLY A 155 -18.05 12.05 10.71
CA GLY A 155 -18.70 13.36 10.77
C GLY A 155 -17.74 14.49 11.13
N HIS A 156 -18.16 15.74 10.94
CA HIS A 156 -17.30 16.92 11.11
C HIS A 156 -15.92 16.75 10.43
N CYS A 157 -15.94 16.17 9.23
CA CYS A 157 -14.72 15.71 8.56
C CYS A 157 -13.81 16.88 8.16
N PRO A 158 -12.52 16.91 8.60
CA PRO A 158 -11.61 18.00 8.28
C PRO A 158 -11.23 18.06 6.79
N LEU A 159 -11.46 16.98 6.05
CA LEU A 159 -11.26 16.94 4.60
C LEU A 159 -12.45 17.51 3.81
N LEU A 160 -13.57 17.76 4.47
CA LEU A 160 -14.76 18.36 3.85
C LEU A 160 -14.91 19.83 4.25
N LYS A 161 -15.41 20.64 3.33
CA LYS A 161 -15.75 22.04 3.60
C LYS A 161 -16.91 22.19 4.59
N SER A 162 -17.79 21.19 4.63
CA SER A 162 -18.94 21.15 5.53
C SER A 162 -18.50 20.62 6.90
N ASN A 163 -18.50 21.49 7.91
CA ASN A 163 -18.25 21.06 9.30
C ASN A 163 -19.57 20.63 9.99
N LYS A 164 -20.25 19.61 9.45
CA LYS A 164 -21.52 19.08 9.99
C LYS A 164 -21.32 17.64 10.45
N TYR A 165 -22.03 17.26 11.54
CA TYR A 165 -22.01 15.88 12.01
C TYR A 165 -22.49 14.91 10.91
N ASN A 166 -23.66 15.15 10.32
CA ASN A 166 -24.21 14.31 9.25
C ASN A 166 -23.68 14.72 7.88
N ASP A 167 -22.36 14.78 7.74
CA ASP A 167 -21.67 15.03 6.47
C ASP A 167 -21.50 13.74 5.65
N LEU A 168 -20.79 13.83 4.52
CA LEU A 168 -20.56 12.69 3.64
C LEU A 168 -19.79 11.56 4.35
N SER A 169 -18.87 11.90 5.25
CA SER A 169 -18.06 10.91 5.96
C SER A 169 -18.90 10.06 6.92
N HIS A 170 -19.82 10.66 7.65
CA HIS A 170 -20.74 9.96 8.53
C HIS A 170 -21.70 9.06 7.75
N ARG A 171 -22.23 9.53 6.62
CA ARG A 171 -23.16 8.75 5.79
C ARG A 171 -22.53 7.49 5.22
N VAL A 172 -21.29 7.61 4.72
CA VAL A 172 -20.56 6.44 4.22
C VAL A 172 -20.17 5.52 5.37
N TRP A 173 -19.81 6.08 6.54
CA TRP A 173 -19.57 5.31 7.75
C TRP A 173 -20.82 4.45 8.12
N LEU A 174 -22.03 5.03 8.11
CA LEU A 174 -23.28 4.29 8.34
C LEU A 174 -23.47 3.15 7.31
N SER A 175 -23.18 3.41 6.04
CA SER A 175 -23.28 2.38 5.01
C SER A 175 -22.30 1.21 5.26
N LYS A 176 -21.07 1.51 5.68
CA LYS A 176 -20.07 0.50 6.06
C LYS A 176 -20.48 -0.25 7.32
N SER A 177 -21.00 0.43 8.35
CA SER A 177 -21.41 -0.21 9.59
C SER A 177 -22.53 -1.25 9.40
N GLN A 178 -23.42 -1.03 8.42
CA GLN A 178 -24.42 -2.01 8.03
C GLN A 178 -23.79 -3.19 7.26
N LEU A 179 -22.86 -2.89 6.35
CA LEU A 179 -22.16 -3.90 5.55
C LEU A 179 -21.30 -4.82 6.41
N TYR A 180 -20.66 -4.30 7.43
CA TYR A 180 -19.75 -5.07 8.29
C TYR A 180 -20.45 -6.04 9.25
N ARG A 181 -21.78 -6.06 9.28
CA ARG A 181 -22.58 -7.05 10.04
C ARG A 181 -22.69 -8.41 9.36
N TYR A 182 -22.24 -8.55 8.10
CA TYR A 182 -22.24 -9.84 7.42
C TYR A 182 -21.18 -10.76 8.03
N GLU A 183 -21.62 -11.93 8.52
CA GLU A 183 -20.77 -12.90 9.23
C GLU A 183 -19.71 -13.54 8.32
N ASN A 184 -19.99 -13.62 7.02
CA ASN A 184 -19.05 -14.13 6.02
C ASN A 184 -18.01 -13.09 5.56
N LEU A 185 -17.96 -11.90 6.17
CA LEU A 185 -16.97 -10.87 5.92
C LEU A 185 -15.84 -10.94 6.96
N HIS A 186 -14.61 -11.11 6.49
CA HIS A 186 -13.40 -11.20 7.29
C HIS A 186 -12.43 -10.08 6.91
N PHE A 187 -11.58 -9.67 7.85
CA PHE A 187 -10.62 -8.58 7.62
C PHE A 187 -9.18 -9.06 7.81
N VAL A 188 -8.31 -8.63 6.87
CA VAL A 188 -6.87 -8.86 6.92
C VAL A 188 -6.14 -7.54 6.86
N ALA A 189 -5.41 -7.21 7.90
CA ALA A 189 -4.51 -6.07 7.95
C ALA A 189 -3.15 -6.42 7.36
N VAL A 190 -2.58 -5.54 6.55
CA VAL A 190 -1.25 -5.75 5.93
C VAL A 190 -0.09 -5.49 6.90
N SER A 191 -0.38 -4.95 8.10
CA SER A 191 0.59 -4.70 9.16
C SER A 191 -0.07 -4.69 10.55
N ASN A 192 0.75 -4.83 11.60
CA ASN A 192 0.28 -4.65 12.97
C ASN A 192 -0.20 -3.22 13.23
N TRP A 193 0.39 -2.22 12.56
CA TRP A 193 -0.08 -0.85 12.65
C TRP A 193 -1.53 -0.68 12.14
N ILE A 194 -1.87 -1.23 10.97
CA ILE A 194 -3.26 -1.22 10.47
C ILE A 194 -4.18 -1.97 11.44
N LYS A 195 -3.76 -3.13 11.97
CA LYS A 195 -4.54 -3.89 12.96
C LYS A 195 -4.82 -3.04 14.20
N GLU A 196 -3.83 -2.31 14.69
CA GLU A 196 -4.04 -1.42 15.85
C GLU A 196 -5.00 -0.28 15.52
N LYS A 197 -4.92 0.29 14.31
CA LYS A 197 -5.90 1.27 13.83
C LYS A 197 -7.32 0.68 13.71
N CYS A 198 -7.44 -0.59 13.34
CA CYS A 198 -8.73 -1.29 13.34
C CYS A 198 -9.32 -1.42 14.75
N ARG A 199 -8.50 -1.73 15.76
CA ARG A 199 -8.94 -1.80 17.16
C ARG A 199 -9.45 -0.45 17.68
N GLN A 200 -8.88 0.65 17.20
CA GLN A 200 -9.29 2.00 17.54
C GLN A 200 -10.52 2.46 16.76
N SER A 201 -10.81 1.86 15.60
CA SER A 201 -11.93 2.23 14.74
C SER A 201 -13.24 1.69 15.26
N ASN A 202 -14.26 2.53 15.42
CA ASN A 202 -15.59 2.10 15.80
C ASN A 202 -16.26 1.16 14.77
N LEU A 203 -15.84 1.21 13.51
CA LEU A 203 -16.29 0.26 12.48
C LEU A 203 -15.74 -1.14 12.69
N LEU A 204 -14.49 -1.29 13.15
CA LEU A 204 -13.76 -2.56 13.14
C LEU A 204 -13.34 -3.06 14.52
N SER A 205 -13.52 -2.29 15.60
CA SER A 205 -13.08 -2.66 16.96
C SER A 205 -13.64 -3.97 17.46
N GLN A 206 -14.83 -4.36 17.02
CA GLN A 206 -15.50 -5.61 17.41
C GLN A 206 -15.26 -6.77 16.41
N HIS A 207 -14.53 -6.52 15.32
CA HIS A 207 -14.26 -7.54 14.33
C HIS A 207 -12.88 -8.17 14.54
N PRO A 208 -12.76 -9.50 14.40
CA PRO A 208 -11.46 -10.16 14.41
C PRO A 208 -10.68 -9.77 13.15
N VAL A 209 -9.48 -9.16 13.33
CA VAL A 209 -8.60 -8.77 12.24
C VAL A 209 -7.33 -9.63 12.28
N SER A 210 -7.11 -10.41 11.23
CA SER A 210 -5.86 -11.16 11.03
C SER A 210 -4.77 -10.24 10.46
N VAL A 211 -3.50 -10.50 10.81
CA VAL A 211 -2.37 -9.80 10.18
C VAL A 211 -1.69 -10.74 9.19
N ILE A 212 -1.73 -10.38 7.91
CA ILE A 212 -1.00 -11.07 6.86
C ILE A 212 -0.35 -10.00 5.98
N PRO A 213 0.98 -9.90 5.96
CA PRO A 213 1.67 -8.86 5.22
C PRO A 213 1.55 -9.05 3.71
N ASN A 214 1.86 -8.00 2.97
CA ASN A 214 1.99 -8.10 1.52
C ASN A 214 3.16 -9.00 1.13
N SER A 215 3.00 -9.73 0.03
CA SER A 215 4.01 -10.68 -0.45
C SER A 215 5.03 -10.04 -1.39
N ILE A 216 6.27 -10.56 -1.35
CA ILE A 216 7.31 -10.23 -2.31
C ILE A 216 7.98 -11.51 -2.81
N SER A 217 8.50 -11.47 -4.03
CA SER A 217 9.27 -12.56 -4.62
C SER A 217 10.35 -12.00 -5.54
N LEU A 218 11.54 -12.56 -5.50
CA LEU A 218 12.61 -12.23 -6.45
C LEU A 218 12.20 -12.55 -7.89
N SER A 219 11.47 -13.64 -8.11
CA SER A 219 10.99 -14.04 -9.44
C SER A 219 9.94 -13.07 -10.03
N ALA A 220 9.40 -12.15 -9.23
CA ALA A 220 8.50 -11.12 -9.72
C ALA A 220 9.24 -9.99 -10.45
N TYR A 221 10.55 -9.91 -10.31
CA TYR A 221 11.39 -8.92 -10.99
C TYR A 221 12.10 -9.57 -12.17
N GLN A 222 11.85 -9.01 -13.35
CA GLN A 222 12.51 -9.39 -14.59
C GLN A 222 13.58 -8.37 -14.92
N GLU A 223 14.61 -8.78 -15.63
CA GLU A 223 15.61 -7.84 -16.14
C GLU A 223 14.91 -6.80 -17.04
N PRO A 224 14.96 -5.54 -16.67
CA PRO A 224 14.29 -4.50 -17.44
C PRO A 224 15.10 -4.23 -18.73
N LYS A 225 14.39 -4.17 -19.87
CA LYS A 225 14.96 -3.88 -21.19
C LYS A 225 14.52 -2.49 -21.62
N HIS A 226 15.14 -1.46 -21.06
CA HIS A 226 14.82 -0.08 -21.42
C HIS A 226 16.10 0.76 -21.56
N GLU A 227 16.30 1.43 -22.70
CA GLU A 227 17.51 2.22 -22.97
C GLU A 227 17.73 3.33 -21.92
N GLY A 228 16.65 3.99 -21.49
CA GLY A 228 16.73 5.04 -20.46
C GLY A 228 17.26 4.53 -19.11
N LEU A 229 16.97 3.27 -18.74
CA LEU A 229 17.52 2.67 -17.52
C LEU A 229 19.04 2.48 -17.63
N ASN A 230 19.54 2.04 -18.79
CA ASN A 230 20.98 1.85 -19.00
C ASN A 230 21.74 3.15 -18.75
N GLN A 231 21.19 4.30 -19.18
CA GLN A 231 21.81 5.60 -18.92
C GLN A 231 21.82 5.91 -17.41
N ILE A 232 20.72 5.66 -16.70
CA ILE A 232 20.65 5.87 -15.24
C ILE A 232 21.69 5.00 -14.53
N LEU A 233 21.81 3.72 -14.89
CA LEU A 233 22.78 2.81 -14.28
C LEU A 233 24.23 3.22 -14.58
N GLN A 234 24.53 3.66 -15.79
CA GLN A 234 25.86 4.21 -16.15
C GLN A 234 26.20 5.48 -15.35
N ASP A 235 25.23 6.35 -15.13
CA ASP A 235 25.45 7.57 -14.34
C ASP A 235 25.64 7.24 -12.85
N ILE A 236 24.92 6.25 -12.31
CA ILE A 236 25.13 5.73 -10.96
C ILE A 236 26.55 5.15 -10.81
N GLU A 237 27.06 4.41 -11.80
CA GLU A 237 28.41 3.87 -11.79
C GLU A 237 29.48 4.98 -11.77
N LYS A 238 29.29 6.05 -12.55
CA LYS A 238 30.17 7.23 -12.51
C LYS A 238 30.15 7.89 -11.13
N ILE A 239 28.96 7.98 -10.49
CA ILE A 239 28.81 8.55 -9.14
C ILE A 239 29.60 7.68 -8.13
N ARG A 240 29.55 6.37 -8.24
CA ARG A 240 30.32 5.46 -7.36
C ARG A 240 31.83 5.66 -7.49
N GLN A 241 32.33 6.00 -8.68
CA GLN A 241 33.77 6.30 -8.91
C GLN A 241 34.23 7.55 -8.11
N THR A 242 33.32 8.45 -7.73
CA THR A 242 33.62 9.60 -6.84
C THR A 242 33.63 9.26 -5.36
N GLN A 243 33.51 7.98 -5.00
CA GLN A 243 33.41 7.48 -3.63
C GLN A 243 32.19 8.04 -2.85
N SER A 244 31.16 8.50 -3.56
CA SER A 244 29.91 8.95 -2.96
C SER A 244 29.09 7.75 -2.49
N GLN A 245 28.49 7.87 -1.30
CA GLN A 245 27.47 6.92 -0.82
C GLN A 245 26.13 7.24 -1.49
N ILE A 246 25.42 6.23 -1.95
CA ILE A 246 24.20 6.39 -2.73
C ILE A 246 22.97 6.11 -1.87
N LEU A 247 22.14 7.12 -1.69
CA LEU A 247 20.87 7.04 -0.99
C LEU A 247 19.72 7.08 -1.99
N ALA A 248 18.62 6.40 -1.75
CA ALA A 248 17.43 6.51 -2.59
C ALA A 248 16.16 6.73 -1.78
N ILE A 249 15.26 7.54 -2.33
CA ILE A 249 13.85 7.59 -1.96
C ILE A 249 13.02 7.27 -3.20
N ALA A 250 12.06 6.36 -3.06
CA ALA A 250 11.18 5.97 -4.17
C ALA A 250 9.71 6.02 -3.76
N ALA A 251 8.90 6.68 -4.59
CA ALA A 251 7.45 6.75 -4.43
C ALA A 251 6.79 7.01 -5.78
N ALA A 252 5.53 6.60 -5.94
CA ALA A 252 4.78 6.93 -7.15
C ALA A 252 4.71 8.46 -7.37
N ARG A 253 4.58 9.23 -6.27
CA ARG A 253 4.69 10.69 -6.26
C ARG A 253 5.43 11.14 -5.00
N LEU A 254 6.61 11.73 -5.21
CA LEU A 254 7.52 12.14 -4.12
C LEU A 254 6.98 13.31 -3.30
N ASP A 255 6.30 14.26 -3.94
CA ASP A 255 5.69 15.44 -3.31
C ASP A 255 4.25 15.18 -2.80
N ASP A 256 3.85 13.92 -2.69
CA ASP A 256 2.64 13.59 -1.95
C ASP A 256 2.85 13.95 -0.47
N PRO A 257 1.93 14.74 0.16
CA PRO A 257 2.10 15.16 1.55
C PRO A 257 2.42 14.02 2.51
N ILE A 258 1.83 12.83 2.27
CA ILE A 258 2.08 11.67 3.13
C ILE A 258 3.55 11.19 3.09
N LYS A 259 4.29 11.46 2.00
CA LYS A 259 5.67 11.00 1.81
C LYS A 259 6.71 11.83 2.56
N GLY A 260 6.32 12.98 3.11
CA GLY A 260 7.16 13.77 3.99
C GLY A 260 8.42 14.34 3.35
N LEU A 261 8.40 14.69 2.06
CA LEU A 261 9.53 15.29 1.36
C LEU A 261 10.12 16.51 2.10
N PRO A 262 9.34 17.39 2.74
CA PRO A 262 9.90 18.46 3.58
C PRO A 262 10.77 17.95 4.74
N LEU A 263 10.37 16.85 5.40
CA LEU A 263 11.16 16.25 6.49
C LEU A 263 12.47 15.65 5.96
N LEU A 264 12.46 15.03 4.77
CA LEU A 264 13.68 14.57 4.12
C LEU A 264 14.66 15.71 3.91
N ILE A 265 14.20 16.83 3.34
CA ILE A 265 15.06 17.99 3.08
C ILE A 265 15.67 18.54 4.36
N VAL A 266 14.89 18.64 5.44
CA VAL A 266 15.39 19.06 6.75
C VAL A 266 16.45 18.09 7.27
N ALA A 267 16.18 16.78 7.23
CA ALA A 267 17.11 15.74 7.68
C ALA A 267 18.41 15.75 6.87
N LEU A 268 18.36 15.91 5.56
CA LEU A 268 19.54 16.00 4.71
C LEU A 268 20.39 17.27 4.99
N ASN A 269 19.75 18.39 5.28
CA ASN A 269 20.45 19.61 5.71
C ASN A 269 21.17 19.41 7.05
N ILE A 270 20.54 18.74 8.00
CA ILE A 270 21.16 18.39 9.29
C ILE A 270 22.32 17.42 9.05
N PHE A 271 22.09 16.37 8.26
CA PHE A 271 23.11 15.37 7.92
C PHE A 271 24.37 16.02 7.31
N LYS A 272 24.20 16.89 6.30
CA LYS A 272 25.28 17.58 5.62
C LYS A 272 26.13 18.44 6.59
N ARG A 273 25.46 19.15 7.52
CA ARG A 273 26.15 20.00 8.51
C ARG A 273 26.87 19.17 9.58
N LYS A 274 26.25 18.05 10.02
CA LYS A 274 26.73 17.26 11.17
C LYS A 274 27.84 16.29 10.80
N TYR A 275 27.78 15.70 9.61
CA TYR A 275 28.62 14.54 9.27
C TYR A 275 29.61 14.74 8.14
N GLN A 276 29.44 15.76 7.31
CA GLN A 276 30.35 16.09 6.18
C GLN A 276 30.67 14.87 5.31
N THR A 277 29.74 13.91 5.21
CA THR A 277 29.88 12.70 4.41
C THR A 277 29.36 12.98 3.00
N ASN A 278 30.12 12.58 1.98
CA ASN A 278 29.70 12.74 0.60
C ASN A 278 28.61 11.74 0.27
N ILE A 279 27.42 12.22 -0.06
CA ILE A 279 26.26 11.41 -0.44
C ILE A 279 25.68 11.93 -1.77
N HIS A 280 25.13 11.00 -2.55
CA HIS A 280 24.32 11.30 -3.72
C HIS A 280 22.93 10.73 -3.53
N LEU A 281 21.89 11.55 -3.76
CA LEU A 281 20.50 11.16 -3.55
C LEU A 281 19.83 10.80 -4.88
N LEU A 282 19.28 9.60 -4.97
CA LEU A 282 18.39 9.20 -6.06
C LEU A 282 16.94 9.49 -5.67
N LEU A 283 16.26 10.29 -6.48
CA LEU A 283 14.83 10.63 -6.35
C LEU A 283 14.06 9.87 -7.42
N ILE A 284 13.37 8.79 -7.02
CA ILE A 284 12.67 7.89 -7.94
C ILE A 284 11.17 8.10 -7.82
N GLY A 285 10.53 8.61 -8.87
CA GLY A 285 9.09 8.86 -8.88
C GLY A 285 8.72 10.17 -9.56
N SER A 286 7.42 10.50 -9.56
CA SER A 286 6.94 11.76 -10.14
C SER A 286 6.98 12.90 -9.13
N LEU A 287 7.07 14.12 -9.63
CA LEU A 287 6.85 15.36 -8.89
C LEU A 287 5.79 16.20 -9.64
N ARG A 288 4.87 16.80 -8.89
CA ARG A 288 3.94 17.81 -9.43
C ARG A 288 4.56 19.21 -9.42
N ASP A 289 5.39 19.46 -8.41
CA ASP A 289 6.09 20.72 -8.21
C ASP A 289 7.60 20.45 -8.19
N GLU A 290 8.26 20.69 -9.32
CA GLU A 290 9.70 20.48 -9.45
C GLU A 290 10.54 21.51 -8.67
N SER A 291 9.94 22.57 -8.13
CA SER A 291 10.65 23.53 -7.27
C SER A 291 11.22 22.88 -6.01
N TRP A 292 10.75 21.68 -5.64
CA TRP A 292 11.32 20.87 -4.56
C TRP A 292 12.77 20.45 -4.85
N LEU A 293 13.14 20.22 -6.11
CA LEU A 293 14.49 19.80 -6.48
C LEU A 293 15.55 20.84 -6.09
N ALA A 294 15.23 22.13 -6.24
CA ALA A 294 16.13 23.23 -5.85
C ALA A 294 16.37 23.31 -4.33
N LYS A 295 15.58 22.63 -3.52
CA LYS A 295 15.70 22.60 -2.06
C LYS A 295 16.53 21.43 -1.53
N ILE A 296 16.91 20.48 -2.39
CA ILE A 296 17.76 19.33 -2.03
C ILE A 296 19.17 19.84 -1.76
N PRO A 297 19.76 19.61 -0.57
CA PRO A 297 21.04 20.20 -0.18
C PRO A 297 22.26 19.43 -0.70
N ASN A 298 22.07 18.24 -1.24
CA ASN A 298 23.11 17.33 -1.72
C ASN A 298 23.04 17.18 -3.23
N ASP A 299 24.08 16.59 -3.83
CA ASP A 299 24.02 16.13 -5.20
C ASP A 299 22.92 15.09 -5.37
N TYR A 300 22.17 15.16 -6.44
CA TYR A 300 21.06 14.26 -6.68
C TYR A 300 20.88 13.92 -8.16
N THR A 301 20.22 12.78 -8.38
CA THR A 301 19.65 12.41 -9.69
C THR A 301 18.14 12.23 -9.52
N PHE A 302 17.36 12.95 -10.32
CA PHE A 302 15.93 12.76 -10.45
C PHE A 302 15.64 11.87 -11.66
N THR A 303 15.19 10.64 -11.42
CA THR A 303 14.95 9.66 -12.49
C THR A 303 13.60 9.83 -13.17
N GLY A 304 12.66 10.58 -12.55
CA GLY A 304 11.26 10.48 -12.91
C GLY A 304 10.64 9.14 -12.48
N PRO A 305 9.41 8.83 -12.95
CA PRO A 305 8.75 7.58 -12.64
C PRO A 305 9.38 6.40 -13.36
N LEU A 306 9.71 5.35 -12.61
CA LEU A 306 10.20 4.07 -13.11
C LEU A 306 9.15 2.97 -12.84
N ASN A 307 9.14 1.92 -13.66
CA ASN A 307 8.32 0.74 -13.37
C ASN A 307 8.95 -0.11 -12.25
N PRO A 308 8.22 -1.06 -11.64
CA PRO A 308 8.73 -1.83 -10.49
C PRO A 308 10.04 -2.59 -10.77
N ASN A 309 10.24 -3.11 -11.98
CA ASN A 309 11.48 -3.81 -12.34
C ASN A 309 12.66 -2.85 -12.43
N GLU A 310 12.44 -1.67 -12.99
CA GLU A 310 13.46 -0.61 -13.10
C GLU A 310 13.82 -0.06 -11.72
N VAL A 311 12.83 0.18 -10.84
CA VAL A 311 13.08 0.58 -9.45
C VAL A 311 13.95 -0.45 -8.76
N PHE A 312 13.62 -1.74 -8.87
CA PHE A 312 14.38 -2.81 -8.24
C PHE A 312 15.82 -2.91 -8.80
N ALA A 313 15.99 -2.76 -10.11
CA ALA A 313 17.32 -2.74 -10.74
C ALA A 313 18.18 -1.58 -10.22
N VAL A 314 17.61 -0.37 -10.10
CA VAL A 314 18.31 0.79 -9.52
C VAL A 314 18.67 0.57 -8.07
N LEU A 315 17.78 -0.02 -7.26
CA LEU A 315 18.01 -0.28 -5.84
C LEU A 315 19.20 -1.21 -5.59
N HIS A 316 19.59 -2.09 -6.53
CA HIS A 316 20.80 -2.92 -6.41
C HIS A 316 22.10 -2.09 -6.39
N HIS A 317 22.05 -0.83 -6.77
CA HIS A 317 23.17 0.10 -6.77
C HIS A 317 23.07 1.14 -5.66
N VAL A 318 22.19 0.96 -4.67
CA VAL A 318 21.92 1.89 -3.58
C VAL A 318 22.40 1.32 -2.25
N ASP A 319 23.02 2.15 -1.42
CA ASP A 319 23.50 1.75 -0.10
C ASP A 319 22.40 1.84 0.95
N VAL A 320 21.59 2.91 0.89
CA VAL A 320 20.55 3.19 1.89
C VAL A 320 19.25 3.57 1.21
N VAL A 321 18.16 2.89 1.55
CA VAL A 321 16.80 3.26 1.12
C VAL A 321 16.10 4.06 2.22
N LEU A 322 15.54 5.21 1.84
CA LEU A 322 14.92 6.17 2.76
C LEU A 322 13.40 6.17 2.65
N SER A 323 12.70 6.27 3.77
CA SER A 323 11.28 6.59 3.82
C SER A 323 10.99 7.64 4.90
N THR A 324 10.67 8.85 4.47
CA THR A 324 10.28 9.96 5.35
C THR A 324 8.78 10.12 5.48
N SER A 325 8.02 9.12 5.05
CA SER A 325 6.56 9.14 5.11
C SER A 325 6.07 9.42 6.54
N HIS A 326 5.03 10.24 6.66
CA HIS A 326 4.38 10.48 7.94
C HIS A 326 3.93 9.17 8.59
N TYR A 327 3.46 8.24 7.79
CA TYR A 327 3.29 6.82 8.12
C TYR A 327 3.14 6.01 6.82
N GLU A 328 3.37 4.71 6.92
CA GLU A 328 3.11 3.74 5.87
C GLU A 328 2.13 2.69 6.39
N SER A 329 1.17 2.28 5.58
CA SER A 329 0.34 1.12 5.92
C SER A 329 1.15 -0.17 5.97
N PHE A 330 2.17 -0.26 5.10
CA PHE A 330 3.08 -1.40 5.02
C PHE A 330 4.54 -0.93 4.83
N GLY A 331 4.90 -0.33 3.71
CA GLY A 331 6.26 0.09 3.41
C GLY A 331 6.93 -0.75 2.33
N GLY A 332 6.25 -0.96 1.21
CA GLY A 332 6.72 -1.84 0.13
C GLY A 332 8.10 -1.47 -0.39
N THR A 333 8.41 -0.19 -0.56
CA THR A 333 9.72 0.28 -1.05
C THR A 333 10.87 -0.10 -0.11
N LEU A 334 10.62 -0.12 1.22
CA LEU A 334 11.64 -0.55 2.17
C LEU A 334 11.96 -2.04 2.01
N ILE A 335 10.93 -2.88 1.81
CA ILE A 335 11.11 -4.31 1.55
C ILE A 335 11.85 -4.53 0.23
N GLU A 336 11.51 -3.79 -0.82
CA GLU A 336 12.18 -3.85 -2.11
C GLU A 336 13.66 -3.42 -1.98
N GLY A 337 13.93 -2.36 -1.23
CA GLY A 337 15.29 -1.92 -0.91
C GLY A 337 16.10 -2.97 -0.14
N MET A 338 15.54 -3.53 0.94
CA MET A 338 16.20 -4.60 1.71
C MET A 338 16.48 -5.84 0.85
N LEU A 339 15.53 -6.22 -0.01
CA LEU A 339 15.71 -7.35 -0.93
C LEU A 339 16.81 -7.09 -1.95
N ALA A 340 17.00 -5.85 -2.37
CA ALA A 340 18.11 -5.42 -3.23
C ALA A 340 19.45 -5.31 -2.48
N GLY A 341 19.43 -5.26 -1.13
CA GLY A 341 20.61 -5.14 -0.26
C GLY A 341 20.82 -3.74 0.34
N CYS A 342 19.86 -2.82 0.19
CA CYS A 342 19.93 -1.50 0.79
C CYS A 342 19.58 -1.55 2.28
N VAL A 343 20.30 -0.82 3.12
CA VAL A 343 19.94 -0.65 4.53
C VAL A 343 18.78 0.37 4.63
N PRO A 344 17.63 0.00 5.23
CA PRO A 344 16.50 0.91 5.30
C PRO A 344 16.64 1.91 6.47
N VAL A 345 16.25 3.16 6.21
CA VAL A 345 16.03 4.19 7.25
C VAL A 345 14.64 4.76 7.10
N SER A 346 13.86 4.72 8.16
CA SER A 346 12.48 5.21 8.16
C SER A 346 12.11 5.83 9.50
N PHE A 347 11.02 6.61 9.53
CA PHE A 347 10.43 7.01 10.80
C PHE A 347 9.72 5.83 11.48
N ASP A 348 9.73 5.82 12.81
CA ASP A 348 9.05 4.86 13.66
C ASP A 348 7.57 5.23 13.82
N ASN A 349 6.82 5.25 12.71
CA ASN A 349 5.39 5.60 12.71
C ASN A 349 4.63 4.91 11.56
N GLY A 350 4.19 3.68 11.76
CA GLY A 350 3.44 2.92 10.75
C GLY A 350 3.84 1.46 10.64
N GLY A 351 3.52 0.85 9.50
CA GLY A 351 3.84 -0.54 9.19
C GLY A 351 5.32 -0.84 9.02
N GLN A 352 6.18 0.16 8.89
CA GLN A 352 7.64 -0.01 8.82
C GLN A 352 8.22 -0.70 10.06
N ARG A 353 7.54 -0.62 11.21
CA ARG A 353 7.90 -1.38 12.43
C ARG A 353 7.85 -2.89 12.26
N ASP A 354 7.04 -3.36 11.33
CA ASP A 354 6.94 -4.80 11.03
C ASP A 354 8.07 -5.26 10.08
N ILE A 355 8.78 -4.32 9.45
CA ILE A 355 9.82 -4.56 8.44
C ILE A 355 11.21 -4.41 9.05
N ILE A 356 11.42 -3.34 9.82
CA ILE A 356 12.74 -2.93 10.33
C ILE A 356 12.86 -3.30 11.79
N SER A 357 13.84 -4.13 12.13
CA SER A 357 14.34 -4.29 13.50
C SER A 357 15.39 -3.20 13.75
N HIS A 358 15.04 -2.21 14.60
CA HIS A 358 15.88 -1.03 14.85
C HIS A 358 17.31 -1.42 15.23
N GLN A 359 18.29 -0.85 14.54
CA GLN A 359 19.72 -1.08 14.65
C GLN A 359 20.17 -2.54 14.46
N GLN A 360 19.31 -3.41 13.90
CA GLN A 360 19.66 -4.78 13.53
C GLN A 360 19.53 -5.01 12.01
N THR A 361 18.42 -4.58 11.40
CA THR A 361 18.19 -4.70 9.95
C THR A 361 17.96 -3.36 9.28
N GLY A 362 18.00 -2.26 10.03
CA GLY A 362 17.81 -0.89 9.56
C GLY A 362 17.62 0.07 10.74
N TYR A 363 17.24 1.30 10.45
CA TYR A 363 17.06 2.33 11.47
C TYR A 363 15.63 2.87 11.47
N LEU A 364 15.00 2.86 12.63
CA LEU A 364 13.71 3.50 12.89
C LEU A 364 13.95 4.78 13.70
N ALA A 365 13.85 5.91 13.03
CA ALA A 365 13.99 7.22 13.65
C ALA A 365 12.71 7.64 14.36
N GLN A 366 12.82 8.33 15.48
CA GLN A 366 11.68 8.89 16.20
C GLN A 366 10.91 9.88 15.31
N TYR A 367 9.64 9.64 15.12
CA TYR A 367 8.80 10.56 14.34
C TYR A 367 8.37 11.78 15.20
N PRO A 368 8.42 13.01 14.65
CA PRO A 368 8.95 13.43 13.35
C PRO A 368 10.36 14.06 13.41
N SER A 369 11.27 13.51 14.21
CA SER A 369 12.61 14.05 14.44
C SER A 369 13.51 13.92 13.19
N ALA A 370 13.70 15.01 12.48
CA ALA A 370 14.63 15.07 11.35
C ALA A 370 16.11 14.92 11.79
N ASP A 371 16.44 15.25 13.03
CA ASP A 371 17.77 15.08 13.60
C ASP A 371 18.09 13.60 13.83
N ASP A 372 17.18 12.86 14.46
CA ASP A 372 17.31 11.41 14.63
C ASP A 372 17.29 10.67 13.30
N PHE A 373 16.54 11.17 12.31
CA PHE A 373 16.57 10.61 10.95
C PHE A 373 17.94 10.79 10.29
N ALA A 374 18.58 11.96 10.48
CA ALA A 374 19.95 12.21 10.01
C ALA A 374 20.97 11.29 10.69
N ASP A 375 20.82 11.04 12.01
CA ASP A 375 21.64 10.08 12.75
C ASP A 375 21.41 8.65 12.22
N GLY A 376 20.17 8.32 11.87
CA GLY A 376 19.81 7.06 11.22
C GLY A 376 20.50 6.86 9.88
N ILE A 377 20.59 7.90 9.05
CA ILE A 377 21.36 7.84 7.78
C ILE A 377 22.83 7.54 8.09
N LYS A 378 23.45 8.26 9.06
CA LYS A 378 24.83 8.03 9.44
C LYS A 378 25.06 6.61 9.93
N TRP A 379 24.17 6.10 10.80
CA TRP A 379 24.21 4.74 11.29
C TRP A 379 24.13 3.71 10.15
N ALA A 380 23.19 3.89 9.22
CA ALA A 380 22.99 2.98 8.09
C ALA A 380 24.22 2.90 7.18
N LEU A 381 24.85 4.05 6.87
CA LEU A 381 26.08 4.12 6.06
C LEU A 381 27.29 3.49 6.75
N ALA A 382 27.33 3.48 8.09
CA ALA A 382 28.40 2.85 8.87
C ALA A 382 28.11 1.36 9.17
N SER A 383 26.90 0.88 8.94
CA SER A 383 26.49 -0.49 9.25
C SER A 383 27.22 -1.49 8.37
N LYS A 384 27.49 -2.69 8.93
CA LYS A 384 28.08 -3.80 8.23
C LYS A 384 27.06 -4.92 7.94
N ILE A 385 25.78 -4.56 7.84
CA ILE A 385 24.73 -5.53 7.57
C ILE A 385 24.93 -6.06 6.15
N SER A 386 25.08 -7.38 6.03
CA SER A 386 25.27 -7.98 4.71
C SER A 386 23.94 -8.02 3.95
N LYS A 387 24.01 -7.96 2.63
CA LYS A 387 22.86 -8.13 1.74
C LYS A 387 22.09 -9.40 2.07
N SER A 388 22.79 -10.52 2.34
CA SER A 388 22.15 -11.80 2.65
C SER A 388 21.32 -11.75 3.94
N VAL A 389 21.70 -10.97 4.94
CA VAL A 389 20.91 -10.78 6.17
C VAL A 389 19.61 -10.03 5.85
N LEU A 390 19.68 -8.97 5.06
CA LEU A 390 18.51 -8.19 4.66
C LEU A 390 17.56 -9.03 3.79
N GLU A 391 18.08 -9.69 2.78
CA GLU A 391 17.35 -10.56 1.87
C GLU A 391 16.65 -11.71 2.63
N ASN A 392 17.37 -12.43 3.50
CA ASN A 392 16.80 -13.50 4.31
C ASN A 392 15.72 -12.98 5.26
N THR A 393 15.89 -11.80 5.86
CA THR A 393 14.88 -11.17 6.70
C THR A 393 13.59 -10.91 5.91
N VAL A 394 13.71 -10.40 4.70
CA VAL A 394 12.57 -10.15 3.82
C VAL A 394 11.90 -11.45 3.40
N LEU A 395 12.65 -12.42 2.88
CA LEU A 395 12.08 -13.66 2.33
C LEU A 395 11.44 -14.54 3.41
N SER A 396 12.00 -14.58 4.63
CA SER A 396 11.44 -15.37 5.73
C SER A 396 10.14 -14.79 6.31
N ASN A 397 9.91 -13.48 6.20
CA ASN A 397 8.72 -12.84 6.77
C ASN A 397 7.66 -12.49 5.71
N PHE A 398 8.09 -12.08 4.51
CA PHE A 398 7.27 -11.51 3.45
C PHE A 398 7.36 -12.30 2.13
N GLY A 399 8.13 -13.37 2.08
CA GLY A 399 8.29 -14.20 0.89
C GLY A 399 6.95 -14.76 0.40
N ALA A 400 6.81 -14.91 -0.91
CA ALA A 400 5.56 -15.31 -1.56
C ALA A 400 4.96 -16.59 -0.95
N ASP A 401 5.78 -17.63 -0.72
CA ASP A 401 5.33 -18.89 -0.13
C ASP A 401 4.90 -18.74 1.33
N VAL A 402 5.62 -17.91 2.10
CA VAL A 402 5.28 -17.64 3.51
C VAL A 402 3.92 -16.96 3.61
N VAL A 403 3.68 -15.97 2.77
CA VAL A 403 2.41 -15.23 2.75
C VAL A 403 1.28 -16.10 2.21
N ALA A 404 1.48 -16.85 1.13
CA ALA A 404 0.48 -17.77 0.59
C ALA A 404 0.04 -18.80 1.64
N LYS A 405 0.99 -19.42 2.37
CA LYS A 405 0.68 -20.36 3.45
C LYS A 405 -0.13 -19.71 4.60
N LYS A 406 0.11 -18.43 4.92
CA LYS A 406 -0.71 -17.70 5.91
C LYS A 406 -2.15 -17.54 5.43
N TYR A 407 -2.38 -17.24 4.13
CA TYR A 407 -3.74 -17.18 3.55
C TYR A 407 -4.42 -18.53 3.52
N ILE A 408 -3.72 -19.61 3.12
CA ILE A 408 -4.28 -20.97 3.11
C ILE A 408 -4.72 -21.37 4.53
N LYS A 409 -3.89 -21.13 5.55
CA LYS A 409 -4.28 -21.35 6.95
C LYS A 409 -5.48 -20.49 7.39
N LEU A 410 -5.61 -19.27 6.87
CA LEU A 410 -6.78 -18.44 7.13
C LEU A 410 -8.04 -19.05 6.49
N PHE A 411 -7.96 -19.53 5.25
CA PHE A 411 -9.06 -20.20 4.56
C PHE A 411 -9.53 -21.43 5.34
N ASP A 412 -8.60 -22.30 5.75
CA ASP A 412 -8.91 -23.48 6.55
C ASP A 412 -9.64 -23.12 7.85
N ARG A 413 -9.17 -22.10 8.57
CA ARG A 413 -9.79 -21.63 9.80
C ARG A 413 -11.21 -21.11 9.58
N ILE A 414 -11.43 -20.35 8.48
CA ILE A 414 -12.76 -19.83 8.14
C ILE A 414 -13.73 -20.99 7.85
N SER A 415 -13.30 -22.01 7.09
CA SER A 415 -14.10 -23.18 6.78
C SER A 415 -14.48 -23.99 8.03
N HIS A 416 -13.52 -24.22 8.95
CA HIS A 416 -13.80 -24.95 10.19
C HIS A 416 -14.81 -24.23 11.09
N ASN A 417 -14.71 -22.91 11.20
CA ASN A 417 -15.66 -22.12 11.98
C ASN A 417 -17.09 -22.19 11.41
N ALA A 418 -17.23 -22.17 10.08
CA ALA A 418 -18.53 -22.30 9.42
C ALA A 418 -19.18 -23.68 9.72
N THR A 419 -18.40 -24.76 9.64
CA THR A 419 -18.89 -26.12 9.89
C THR A 419 -19.32 -26.34 11.38
N THR A 420 -18.60 -25.67 12.30
CA THR A 420 -18.92 -25.79 13.74
C THR A 420 -20.20 -25.03 14.10
N GLN A 421 -20.51 -23.92 13.46
CA GLN A 421 -21.75 -23.17 13.67
C GLN A 421 -22.97 -23.89 13.10
N GLU A 422 -22.86 -24.58 11.96
CA GLU A 422 -23.95 -25.41 11.42
C GLU A 422 -24.24 -26.65 12.26
N GLY A 423 -23.24 -27.21 12.97
CA GLY A 423 -23.39 -28.36 13.86
C GLY A 423 -24.06 -28.07 15.22
N VAL A 424 -24.05 -26.80 15.65
CA VAL A 424 -24.67 -26.36 16.93
C VAL A 424 -26.12 -25.90 16.72
N SER A 425 -26.52 -25.61 15.47
CA SER A 425 -27.90 -25.19 15.16
C SER A 425 -28.82 -26.33 14.72
N ARG A 426 -28.37 -27.56 14.80
CA ARG A 426 -29.17 -28.80 14.66
C ARG A 426 -29.31 -29.49 16.04
#